data_dbb3b6f91cce893782bea50de481f091
#
_entry.id   dbb3b6f91cce893782bea50de481f091
#
_cell.length_a   1.000
_cell.length_b   1.000
_cell.length_c   1.000
_cell.angle_alpha   90.00
_cell.angle_beta   90.00
_cell.angle_gamma   90.00
#
_symmetry.space_group_name_H-M   'P 1'
#
loop_
_entity.id
_entity.type
_entity.pdbx_description
1 polymer ?
#
loop_
_entity_poly.entity_id
_entity_poly.type
_entity_poly.pdbx_seq_one_letter_code
_entity_poly.pdbx_strand_id
1 'polypeptide(L)'
;MLSALECILDKFERHGDKDAIVYKDTTYSYKELLISIEKASNFLDCRITDPSVVMLEANYSVDSIGMLFALLKRNCIVIPTIHNVPIKKDIIDIAQVQHIVTIADNNATYENCDKSVCQSNLINELLCRKHAGIVLFTSGSTGAPKGVVHDAEFLLKKYLKQRHSKRTLAILLFDHIGGLDNLFYTLSNGGCLIICDPLTPQEACRLSEKYFGVAKEIYKIIEKSLVIAYI
;
A
#
# COMPACT_ATOMS: atom_id res chain seq x y z
N MET A 1 1.13 -25.12 3.80
CA MET A 1 -0.14 -24.35 3.86
C MET A 1 0.17 -23.01 3.20
N LEU A 2 -0.67 -22.54 2.29
CA LEU A 2 -0.48 -21.24 1.64
C LEU A 2 -0.53 -20.12 2.69
N SER A 3 0.31 -19.09 2.52
CA SER A 3 0.23 -17.86 3.32
C SER A 3 -1.06 -17.09 3.02
N ALA A 4 -1.43 -16.17 3.89
CA ALA A 4 -2.60 -15.31 3.66
C ALA A 4 -2.44 -14.47 2.38
N LEU A 5 -1.21 -14.03 2.09
CA LEU A 5 -0.89 -13.30 0.86
C LEU A 5 -1.09 -14.16 -0.39
N GLU A 6 -0.56 -15.39 -0.40
CA GLU A 6 -0.74 -16.31 -1.53
C GLU A 6 -2.22 -16.59 -1.80
N CYS A 7 -3.03 -16.80 -0.75
CA CYS A 7 -4.47 -16.95 -0.90
C CYS A 7 -5.15 -15.70 -1.52
N ILE A 8 -4.66 -14.49 -1.24
CA ILE A 8 -5.18 -13.26 -1.85
C ILE A 8 -4.76 -13.18 -3.32
N LEU A 9 -3.51 -13.51 -3.65
CA LEU A 9 -3.04 -13.53 -5.05
C LEU A 9 -3.78 -14.57 -5.90
N ASP A 10 -4.08 -15.76 -5.35
CA ASP A 10 -4.94 -16.76 -6.00
C ASP A 10 -6.35 -16.20 -6.30
N LYS A 11 -6.88 -15.33 -5.43
CA LYS A 11 -8.15 -14.66 -5.72
C LYS A 11 -8.00 -13.67 -6.89
N PHE A 12 -6.88 -12.95 -6.99
CA PHE A 12 -6.63 -12.05 -8.11
C PHE A 12 -6.59 -12.83 -9.44
N GLU A 13 -5.94 -13.99 -9.47
CA GLU A 13 -5.93 -14.87 -10.64
C GLU A 13 -7.36 -15.27 -11.05
N ARG A 14 -8.20 -15.68 -10.08
CA ARG A 14 -9.59 -16.05 -10.34
C ARG A 14 -10.47 -14.89 -10.81
N HIS A 15 -10.14 -13.64 -10.44
CA HIS A 15 -10.87 -12.47 -10.89
C HIS A 15 -10.51 -12.07 -12.33
N GLY A 16 -9.29 -12.37 -12.79
CA GLY A 16 -8.86 -12.30 -14.18
C GLY A 16 -9.09 -10.94 -14.83
N ASP A 17 -9.99 -10.88 -15.79
CA ASP A 17 -10.28 -9.68 -16.59
C ASP A 17 -11.26 -8.70 -15.92
N LYS A 18 -11.69 -8.95 -14.67
CA LYS A 18 -12.51 -7.96 -13.93
C LYS A 18 -11.72 -6.69 -13.63
N ASP A 19 -12.42 -5.56 -13.58
CA ASP A 19 -11.87 -4.29 -13.14
C ASP A 19 -11.30 -4.41 -11.72
N ALA A 20 -10.03 -4.14 -11.54
CA ALA A 20 -9.34 -4.10 -10.25
C ALA A 20 -9.08 -2.67 -9.77
N ILE A 21 -8.59 -1.83 -10.66
CA ILE A 21 -8.16 -0.47 -10.34
C ILE A 21 -8.61 0.49 -11.44
N VAL A 22 -9.08 1.67 -11.04
CA VAL A 22 -9.19 2.84 -11.93
C VAL A 22 -8.17 3.87 -11.47
N TYR A 23 -7.27 4.26 -12.36
CA TYR A 23 -6.25 5.27 -12.12
C TYR A 23 -6.13 6.21 -13.32
N LYS A 24 -6.26 7.52 -13.09
CA LYS A 24 -6.23 8.56 -14.14
C LYS A 24 -7.17 8.21 -15.31
N ASP A 25 -8.41 7.88 -14.98
CA ASP A 25 -9.48 7.49 -15.91
C ASP A 25 -9.19 6.22 -16.76
N THR A 26 -8.07 5.53 -16.52
CA THR A 26 -7.75 4.24 -17.12
C THR A 26 -8.15 3.11 -16.16
N THR A 27 -8.82 2.10 -16.70
CA THR A 27 -9.21 0.91 -15.94
C THR A 27 -8.19 -0.20 -16.16
N TYR A 28 -7.76 -0.81 -15.08
CA TYR A 28 -6.83 -1.95 -15.05
C TYR A 28 -7.54 -3.16 -14.47
N SER A 29 -7.43 -4.30 -15.13
CA SER A 29 -7.94 -5.59 -14.67
C SER A 29 -7.07 -6.20 -13.57
N TYR A 30 -7.57 -7.24 -12.91
CA TYR A 30 -6.76 -8.05 -11.97
C TYR A 30 -5.57 -8.71 -12.67
N LYS A 31 -5.73 -9.11 -13.93
CA LYS A 31 -4.63 -9.66 -14.74
C LYS A 31 -3.52 -8.62 -14.96
N GLU A 32 -3.87 -7.38 -15.25
CA GLU A 32 -2.89 -6.28 -15.39
C GLU A 32 -2.23 -5.92 -14.06
N LEU A 33 -2.97 -5.99 -12.94
CA LEU A 33 -2.39 -5.86 -11.61
C LEU A 33 -1.38 -6.97 -11.31
N LEU A 34 -1.66 -8.23 -11.67
CA LEU A 34 -0.71 -9.33 -11.53
C LEU A 34 0.55 -9.12 -12.39
N ILE A 35 0.40 -8.59 -13.60
CA ILE A 35 1.54 -8.21 -14.45
C ILE A 35 2.36 -7.10 -13.78
N SER A 36 1.72 -6.11 -13.14
CA SER A 36 2.43 -5.07 -12.40
C SER A 36 3.20 -5.65 -11.19
N ILE A 37 2.61 -6.61 -10.47
CA ILE A 37 3.29 -7.34 -9.37
C ILE A 37 4.51 -8.09 -9.89
N GLU A 38 4.40 -8.76 -11.03
CA GLU A 38 5.51 -9.48 -11.66
C GLU A 38 6.63 -8.54 -12.11
N LYS A 39 6.31 -7.42 -12.76
CA LYS A 39 7.27 -6.37 -13.12
C LYS A 39 8.02 -5.85 -11.90
N ALA A 40 7.30 -5.58 -10.81
CA ALA A 40 7.89 -5.15 -9.55
C ALA A 40 8.80 -6.24 -8.95
N SER A 41 8.40 -7.51 -9.01
CA SER A 41 9.23 -8.63 -8.56
C SER A 41 10.53 -8.70 -9.35
N ASN A 42 10.47 -8.61 -10.67
CA ASN A 42 11.66 -8.61 -11.54
C ASN A 42 12.58 -7.40 -11.27
N PHE A 43 12.00 -6.23 -10.98
CA PHE A 43 12.77 -5.06 -10.57
C PHE A 43 13.56 -5.30 -9.27
N LEU A 44 12.99 -6.06 -8.34
CA LEU A 44 13.58 -6.35 -7.03
C LEU A 44 14.63 -7.48 -7.07
N ASP A 45 14.62 -8.37 -8.08
CA ASP A 45 15.41 -9.61 -8.11
C ASP A 45 16.90 -9.45 -7.81
N CYS A 46 17.56 -8.46 -8.42
CA CYS A 46 18.98 -8.20 -8.20
C CYS A 46 19.27 -7.15 -7.12
N ARG A 47 18.24 -6.63 -6.45
CA ARG A 47 18.35 -5.50 -5.52
C ARG A 47 18.09 -5.89 -4.08
N ILE A 48 17.08 -6.74 -3.87
CA ILE A 48 16.64 -7.20 -2.55
C ILE A 48 16.55 -8.74 -2.60
N THR A 49 17.60 -9.41 -2.21
CA THR A 49 17.72 -10.88 -2.24
C THR A 49 17.14 -11.54 -0.99
N ASP A 50 17.17 -10.84 0.14
CA ASP A 50 16.76 -11.35 1.44
C ASP A 50 15.64 -10.50 2.05
N PRO A 51 14.81 -11.07 2.94
CA PRO A 51 13.83 -10.29 3.70
C PRO A 51 14.48 -9.11 4.41
N SER A 52 14.02 -7.92 4.13
CA SER A 52 14.66 -6.66 4.55
C SER A 52 13.63 -5.63 4.94
N VAL A 53 14.06 -4.56 5.61
CA VAL A 53 13.22 -3.40 5.92
C VAL A 53 13.28 -2.43 4.76
N VAL A 54 12.14 -2.22 4.09
CA VAL A 54 12.04 -1.44 2.86
C VAL A 54 11.06 -0.29 3.03
N MET A 55 11.51 0.94 2.84
CA MET A 55 10.63 2.08 2.68
C MET A 55 10.11 2.10 1.23
N LEU A 56 8.81 2.08 1.07
CA LEU A 56 8.14 2.28 -0.22
C LEU A 56 7.57 3.69 -0.27
N GLU A 57 8.30 4.58 -0.93
CA GLU A 57 7.90 5.98 -1.13
C GLU A 57 7.08 6.11 -2.41
N ALA A 58 5.78 6.25 -2.28
CA ALA A 58 4.87 6.29 -3.42
C ALA A 58 3.52 6.92 -3.07
N ASN A 59 2.85 7.51 -4.05
CA ASN A 59 1.41 7.73 -4.02
C ASN A 59 0.69 6.51 -4.60
N TYR A 60 -0.64 6.43 -4.44
CA TYR A 60 -1.42 5.37 -5.05
C TYR A 60 -1.28 5.36 -6.57
N SER A 61 -0.91 4.23 -7.11
CA SER A 61 -0.90 3.90 -8.53
C SER A 61 -0.95 2.38 -8.71
N VAL A 62 -1.14 1.89 -9.91
CA VAL A 62 -1.06 0.45 -10.20
C VAL A 62 0.33 -0.09 -9.87
N ASP A 63 1.38 0.67 -10.21
CA ASP A 63 2.77 0.26 -9.99
C ASP A 63 3.15 0.28 -8.51
N SER A 64 2.67 1.25 -7.73
CA SER A 64 2.93 1.28 -6.28
C SER A 64 2.22 0.15 -5.54
N ILE A 65 0.99 -0.18 -5.95
CA ILE A 65 0.25 -1.35 -5.43
C ILE A 65 0.98 -2.63 -5.83
N GLY A 66 1.41 -2.76 -7.09
CA GLY A 66 2.20 -3.88 -7.57
C GLY A 66 3.49 -4.07 -6.76
N MET A 67 4.21 -2.97 -6.48
CA MET A 67 5.44 -2.98 -5.68
C MET A 67 5.18 -3.39 -4.22
N LEU A 68 4.09 -2.90 -3.60
CA LEU A 68 3.70 -3.33 -2.26
C LEU A 68 3.52 -4.86 -2.18
N PHE A 69 2.74 -5.43 -3.11
CA PHE A 69 2.52 -6.88 -3.15
C PHE A 69 3.81 -7.66 -3.44
N ALA A 70 4.68 -7.16 -4.33
CA ALA A 70 5.96 -7.79 -4.64
C ALA A 70 6.91 -7.81 -3.42
N LEU A 71 6.98 -6.72 -2.65
CA LEU A 71 7.77 -6.65 -1.42
C LEU A 71 7.21 -7.59 -0.33
N LEU A 72 5.88 -7.63 -0.15
CA LEU A 72 5.25 -8.55 0.78
C LEU A 72 5.50 -10.01 0.39
N LYS A 73 5.48 -10.34 -0.91
CA LYS A 73 5.79 -11.69 -1.43
C LYS A 73 7.23 -12.12 -1.11
N ARG A 74 8.15 -11.17 -0.95
CA ARG A 74 9.55 -11.40 -0.54
C ARG A 74 9.74 -11.44 0.97
N ASN A 75 8.66 -11.42 1.74
CA ASN A 75 8.69 -11.36 3.20
C ASN A 75 9.42 -10.12 3.73
N CYS A 76 9.43 -9.01 2.98
CA CYS A 76 9.98 -7.75 3.43
C CYS A 76 9.07 -7.08 4.48
N ILE A 77 9.67 -6.28 5.34
CA ILE A 77 8.96 -5.36 6.22
C ILE A 77 8.82 -4.04 5.47
N VAL A 78 7.60 -3.74 5.01
CA VAL A 78 7.33 -2.58 4.17
C VAL A 78 6.88 -1.40 5.01
N ILE A 79 7.48 -0.24 4.76
CA ILE A 79 7.09 1.04 5.34
C ILE A 79 6.55 1.89 4.21
N PRO A 80 5.23 1.88 3.96
CA PRO A 80 4.65 2.74 2.94
C PRO A 80 4.70 4.19 3.41
N THR A 81 5.16 5.08 2.53
CA THR A 81 5.20 6.53 2.75
C THR A 81 4.78 7.26 1.49
N ILE A 82 4.22 8.45 1.66
CA ILE A 82 3.98 9.35 0.54
C ILE A 82 5.27 10.08 0.15
N HIS A 83 5.27 10.68 -1.06
CA HIS A 83 6.39 11.49 -1.49
C HIS A 83 6.63 12.70 -0.56
N ASN A 84 7.91 13.01 -0.33
CA ASN A 84 8.35 14.17 0.45
C ASN A 84 7.82 14.20 1.89
N VAL A 85 7.65 13.04 2.52
CA VAL A 85 7.24 12.98 3.92
C VAL A 85 8.26 13.72 4.80
N PRO A 86 7.84 14.71 5.63
CA PRO A 86 8.76 15.56 6.40
C PRO A 86 9.65 14.78 7.38
N ILE A 87 9.12 13.66 7.93
CA ILE A 87 9.80 12.81 8.93
C ILE A 87 10.62 11.66 8.30
N LYS A 88 10.97 11.76 7.00
CA LYS A 88 11.67 10.67 6.27
C LYS A 88 12.92 10.19 6.99
N LYS A 89 13.75 11.12 7.49
CA LYS A 89 14.97 10.79 8.22
C LYS A 89 14.68 10.02 9.51
N ASP A 90 13.70 10.46 10.27
CA ASP A 90 13.30 9.80 11.52
C ASP A 90 12.79 8.38 11.25
N ILE A 91 11.98 8.20 10.21
CA ILE A 91 11.50 6.88 9.77
C ILE A 91 12.68 5.96 9.46
N ILE A 92 13.66 6.43 8.67
CA ILE A 92 14.84 5.67 8.28
C ILE A 92 15.64 5.25 9.53
N ASP A 93 15.80 6.14 10.50
CA ASP A 93 16.58 5.90 11.70
C ASP A 93 15.86 5.00 12.70
N ILE A 94 14.57 5.23 12.95
CA ILE A 94 13.76 4.44 13.90
C ILE A 94 13.55 3.01 13.42
N ALA A 95 13.16 2.85 12.16
CA ALA A 95 12.87 1.53 11.58
C ALA A 95 14.11 0.82 11.03
N GLN A 96 15.27 1.48 11.04
CA GLN A 96 16.53 0.95 10.47
C GLN A 96 16.33 0.48 9.03
N VAL A 97 15.76 1.38 8.19
CA VAL A 97 15.48 1.12 6.78
C VAL A 97 16.75 0.71 6.06
N GLN A 98 16.71 -0.43 5.39
CA GLN A 98 17.85 -0.98 4.63
C GLN A 98 17.77 -0.56 3.15
N HIS A 99 16.57 -0.45 2.61
CA HIS A 99 16.35 -0.10 1.21
C HIS A 99 15.22 0.91 1.06
N ILE A 100 15.34 1.80 0.09
CA ILE A 100 14.27 2.72 -0.31
C ILE A 100 13.91 2.40 -1.76
N VAL A 101 12.63 2.17 -1.99
CA VAL A 101 12.06 2.04 -3.33
C VAL A 101 11.10 3.21 -3.52
N THR A 102 11.35 4.03 -4.53
CA THR A 102 10.50 5.18 -4.86
C THR A 102 9.80 4.93 -6.19
N ILE A 103 8.47 5.12 -6.23
CA ILE A 103 7.66 5.03 -7.45
C ILE A 103 7.15 6.43 -7.79
N ALA A 104 7.67 7.01 -8.85
CA ALA A 104 7.24 8.31 -9.37
C ALA A 104 7.11 8.25 -10.90
N ASP A 105 6.04 8.80 -11.45
CA ASP A 105 5.78 8.89 -12.90
C ASP A 105 5.98 7.55 -13.65
N ASN A 106 5.48 6.46 -13.07
CA ASN A 106 5.60 5.08 -13.55
C ASN A 106 7.04 4.53 -13.61
N ASN A 107 7.99 5.22 -12.97
CA ASN A 107 9.37 4.77 -12.83
C ASN A 107 9.65 4.34 -11.41
N ALA A 108 10.33 3.20 -11.26
CA ALA A 108 10.84 2.72 -9.98
C ALA A 108 12.31 3.07 -9.85
N THR A 109 12.70 3.67 -8.74
CA THR A 109 14.10 3.88 -8.35
C THR A 109 14.40 3.12 -7.07
N TYR A 110 15.68 2.84 -6.84
CA TYR A 110 16.15 2.05 -5.71
C TYR A 110 17.39 2.71 -5.09
N GLU A 111 17.41 2.74 -3.77
CA GLU A 111 18.54 3.21 -2.96
C GLU A 111 18.84 2.19 -1.86
N ASN A 112 20.12 1.87 -1.68
CA ASN A 112 20.60 1.05 -0.56
C ASN A 112 21.05 1.98 0.57
N CYS A 113 20.53 1.81 1.77
CA CYS A 113 20.83 2.65 2.93
C CYS A 113 22.00 2.15 3.78
N ASP A 114 22.73 1.08 3.37
CA ASP A 114 23.90 0.51 4.07
C ASP A 114 23.73 0.26 5.59
N LYS A 115 22.48 0.11 6.08
CA LYS A 115 22.21 -0.18 7.47
C LYS A 115 22.22 -1.69 7.72
N SER A 116 23.14 -2.15 8.53
CA SER A 116 23.50 -3.56 8.63
C SER A 116 22.61 -4.42 9.52
N VAL A 117 21.84 -3.90 10.46
CA VAL A 117 20.95 -4.70 11.33
C VAL A 117 19.85 -3.85 11.94
N CYS A 118 18.61 -4.29 11.85
CA CYS A 118 17.50 -3.69 12.59
C CYS A 118 17.60 -4.01 14.09
N GLN A 119 17.58 -2.98 14.93
CA GLN A 119 17.63 -3.15 16.39
C GLN A 119 16.23 -3.30 17.03
N SER A 120 15.15 -3.12 16.26
CA SER A 120 13.80 -3.32 16.77
C SER A 120 13.51 -4.81 16.99
N ASN A 121 13.25 -5.21 18.24
CA ASN A 121 12.91 -6.59 18.57
C ASN A 121 11.71 -7.12 17.75
N LEU A 122 10.67 -6.29 17.53
CA LEU A 122 9.48 -6.69 16.79
C LEU A 122 9.76 -6.93 15.31
N ILE A 123 10.54 -6.06 14.68
CA ILE A 123 10.93 -6.22 13.26
C ILE A 123 11.82 -7.45 13.11
N ASN A 124 12.82 -7.62 13.98
CA ASN A 124 13.69 -8.79 13.97
C ASN A 124 12.92 -10.10 14.17
N GLU A 125 11.90 -10.10 15.02
CA GLU A 125 11.04 -11.27 15.21
C GLU A 125 10.29 -11.65 13.92
N LEU A 126 9.75 -10.69 13.18
CA LEU A 126 9.10 -10.94 11.89
C LEU A 126 10.09 -11.47 10.86
N LEU A 127 11.27 -10.86 10.75
CA LEU A 127 12.33 -11.31 9.84
C LEU A 127 12.78 -12.76 10.17
N CYS A 128 12.98 -13.07 11.44
CA CYS A 128 13.32 -14.44 11.88
C CYS A 128 12.22 -15.46 11.55
N ARG A 129 10.96 -15.08 11.66
CA ARG A 129 9.80 -15.91 11.26
C ARG A 129 9.62 -16.00 9.75
N LYS A 130 10.35 -15.19 8.97
CA LYS A 130 10.13 -14.98 7.53
C LYS A 130 8.69 -14.56 7.22
N HIS A 131 8.11 -13.73 8.07
CA HIS A 131 6.83 -13.10 7.84
C HIS A 131 7.03 -11.73 7.23
N ALA A 132 6.25 -11.41 6.20
CA ALA A 132 6.13 -10.04 5.73
C ALA A 132 5.53 -9.16 6.83
N GLY A 133 5.91 -7.89 6.86
CA GLY A 133 5.36 -6.92 7.80
C GLY A 133 5.00 -5.61 7.13
N ILE A 134 4.17 -4.83 7.81
CA ILE A 134 3.88 -3.45 7.44
C ILE A 134 4.11 -2.58 8.66
N VAL A 135 4.89 -1.51 8.53
CA VAL A 135 5.11 -0.53 9.60
C VAL A 135 4.50 0.80 9.19
N LEU A 136 3.56 1.28 10.00
CA LEU A 136 2.90 2.57 9.77
C LEU A 136 3.37 3.57 10.83
N PHE A 137 3.81 4.73 10.39
CA PHE A 137 4.24 5.79 11.28
C PHE A 137 3.09 6.76 11.58
N THR A 138 3.01 7.18 12.84
CA THR A 138 2.08 8.20 13.30
C THR A 138 2.85 9.34 13.94
N SER A 139 2.33 10.58 13.83
CA SER A 139 2.82 11.70 14.62
C SER A 139 2.52 11.43 16.08
N GLY A 140 3.54 11.05 16.85
CA GLY A 140 3.37 10.81 18.29
C GLY A 140 2.91 12.09 19.02
N SER A 141 2.03 11.94 20.00
CA SER A 141 1.59 13.05 20.87
C SER A 141 2.74 13.78 21.61
N THR A 142 3.92 13.16 21.64
CA THR A 142 5.16 13.70 22.23
C THR A 142 6.09 14.36 21.19
N GLY A 143 5.65 14.50 19.94
CA GLY A 143 6.43 15.07 18.84
C GLY A 143 7.37 14.11 18.12
N ALA A 144 7.73 12.96 18.71
CA ALA A 144 8.55 11.95 18.03
C ALA A 144 7.65 10.94 17.27
N PRO A 145 7.98 10.62 16.00
CA PRO A 145 7.22 9.64 15.24
C PRO A 145 7.25 8.25 15.91
N LYS A 146 6.13 7.55 15.85
CA LYS A 146 6.01 6.19 16.38
C LYS A 146 5.61 5.22 15.27
N GLY A 147 6.39 4.14 15.10
CA GLY A 147 6.09 3.07 14.16
C GLY A 147 5.23 1.98 14.80
N VAL A 148 4.11 1.63 14.18
CA VAL A 148 3.27 0.50 14.56
C VAL A 148 3.55 -0.66 13.62
N VAL A 149 4.05 -1.77 14.15
CA VAL A 149 4.42 -2.96 13.39
C VAL A 149 3.22 -3.90 13.28
N HIS A 150 2.85 -4.24 12.06
CA HIS A 150 1.81 -5.22 11.74
C HIS A 150 2.45 -6.44 11.07
N ASP A 151 2.23 -7.63 11.62
CA ASP A 151 2.50 -8.88 10.94
C ASP A 151 1.50 -9.05 9.79
N ALA A 152 2.01 -9.05 8.55
CA ALA A 152 1.17 -9.10 7.36
C ALA A 152 0.39 -10.42 7.26
N GLU A 153 0.94 -11.54 7.76
CA GLU A 153 0.23 -12.81 7.78
C GLU A 153 -1.05 -12.71 8.63
N PHE A 154 -0.98 -12.08 9.81
CA PHE A 154 -2.16 -11.88 10.65
C PHE A 154 -3.09 -10.80 10.10
N LEU A 155 -2.53 -9.70 9.62
CA LEU A 155 -3.30 -8.58 9.05
C LEU A 155 -4.16 -9.05 7.88
N LEU A 156 -3.58 -9.84 6.97
CA LEU A 156 -4.23 -10.27 5.74
C LEU A 156 -5.27 -11.38 5.95
N LYS A 157 -5.19 -12.16 7.03
CA LYS A 157 -6.17 -13.22 7.36
C LYS A 157 -7.61 -12.74 7.38
N LYS A 158 -7.86 -11.49 7.82
CA LYS A 158 -9.23 -10.94 7.87
C LYS A 158 -9.87 -10.77 6.49
N TYR A 159 -9.06 -10.73 5.41
CA TYR A 159 -9.54 -10.58 4.03
C TYR A 159 -9.68 -11.92 3.28
N LEU A 160 -9.34 -13.05 3.92
CA LEU A 160 -9.50 -14.36 3.31
C LEU A 160 -10.99 -14.74 3.17
N LYS A 161 -11.82 -14.33 4.14
CA LYS A 161 -13.26 -14.54 4.07
C LYS A 161 -13.85 -13.67 2.97
N GLN A 162 -14.47 -14.31 1.97
CA GLN A 162 -15.17 -13.62 0.89
C GLN A 162 -16.31 -12.76 1.43
N ARG A 163 -16.37 -11.52 1.00
CA ARG A 163 -17.44 -10.55 1.30
C ARG A 163 -17.96 -9.95 0.00
N HIS A 164 -18.77 -8.88 0.10
CA HIS A 164 -19.32 -8.23 -1.07
C HIS A 164 -18.22 -7.53 -1.90
N SER A 165 -18.21 -7.80 -3.20
CA SER A 165 -17.45 -7.04 -4.18
C SER A 165 -18.04 -5.64 -4.32
N LYS A 166 -17.23 -4.60 -4.18
CA LYS A 166 -17.66 -3.20 -4.25
C LYS A 166 -16.66 -2.38 -5.07
N ARG A 167 -17.15 -1.32 -5.68
CA ARG A 167 -16.30 -0.20 -6.09
C ARG A 167 -16.05 0.67 -4.86
N THR A 168 -14.81 1.09 -4.62
CA THR A 168 -14.46 1.96 -3.50
C THR A 168 -13.53 3.07 -3.97
N LEU A 169 -13.72 4.26 -3.40
CA LEU A 169 -12.86 5.41 -3.67
C LEU A 169 -11.69 5.43 -2.66
N ALA A 170 -10.46 5.50 -3.15
CA ALA A 170 -9.26 5.62 -2.34
C ALA A 170 -9.03 7.10 -1.98
N ILE A 171 -9.60 7.55 -0.87
CA ILE A 171 -9.45 8.91 -0.33
C ILE A 171 -8.51 8.97 0.89
N LEU A 172 -8.12 7.82 1.44
CA LEU A 172 -7.13 7.73 2.49
C LEU A 172 -5.78 7.38 1.87
N LEU A 173 -4.73 7.98 2.39
CA LEU A 173 -3.39 7.85 1.85
C LEU A 173 -2.83 6.42 2.04
N PHE A 174 -1.84 6.10 1.22
CA PHE A 174 -1.17 4.81 1.15
C PHE A 174 -0.41 4.43 2.43
N ASP A 175 0.01 5.43 3.19
CA ASP A 175 0.74 5.31 4.46
C ASP A 175 -0.16 5.22 5.71
N HIS A 176 -1.49 5.14 5.52
CA HIS A 176 -2.45 4.99 6.61
C HIS A 176 -3.12 3.62 6.62
N ILE A 177 -3.37 3.09 7.83
CA ILE A 177 -4.05 1.78 7.99
C ILE A 177 -5.41 1.74 7.30
N GLY A 178 -6.18 2.84 7.32
CA GLY A 178 -7.48 2.92 6.63
C GLY A 178 -7.35 2.86 5.11
N GLY A 179 -6.28 3.43 4.53
CA GLY A 179 -5.98 3.32 3.10
C GLY A 179 -5.63 1.89 2.71
N LEU A 180 -4.76 1.24 3.47
CA LEU A 180 -4.40 -0.15 3.25
C LEU A 180 -5.58 -1.11 3.49
N ASP A 181 -6.42 -0.84 4.52
CA ASP A 181 -7.63 -1.62 4.77
C ASP A 181 -8.60 -1.55 3.59
N ASN A 182 -8.83 -0.35 3.05
CA ASN A 182 -9.64 -0.16 1.85
C ASN A 182 -9.06 -0.90 0.64
N LEU A 183 -7.74 -0.81 0.41
CA LEU A 183 -7.03 -1.52 -0.65
C LEU A 183 -7.23 -3.04 -0.54
N PHE A 184 -6.82 -3.62 0.59
CA PHE A 184 -6.87 -5.08 0.78
C PHE A 184 -8.31 -5.60 0.78
N TYR A 185 -9.25 -4.91 1.43
CA TYR A 185 -10.65 -5.30 1.42
C TYR A 185 -11.23 -5.32 0.00
N THR A 186 -11.01 -4.24 -0.75
CA THR A 186 -11.57 -4.10 -2.10
C THR A 186 -11.02 -5.17 -3.03
N LEU A 187 -9.70 -5.29 -3.11
CA LEU A 187 -9.07 -6.20 -4.06
C LEU A 187 -9.29 -7.68 -3.68
N SER A 188 -9.24 -8.06 -2.39
CA SER A 188 -9.45 -9.45 -1.98
C SER A 188 -10.87 -9.95 -2.20
N ASN A 189 -11.84 -9.06 -2.39
CA ASN A 189 -13.25 -9.40 -2.63
C ASN A 189 -13.66 -9.26 -4.11
N GLY A 190 -12.73 -9.01 -5.03
CA GLY A 190 -13.01 -8.84 -6.46
C GLY A 190 -13.72 -7.52 -6.76
N GLY A 191 -13.48 -6.50 -5.94
CA GLY A 191 -13.96 -5.14 -6.13
C GLY A 191 -13.05 -4.32 -7.04
N CYS A 192 -13.37 -3.04 -7.21
CA CYS A 192 -12.58 -2.10 -8.00
C CYS A 192 -12.21 -0.88 -7.17
N LEU A 193 -10.90 -0.64 -7.00
CA LEU A 193 -10.36 0.52 -6.29
C LEU A 193 -10.24 1.70 -7.25
N ILE A 194 -10.95 2.79 -6.98
CA ILE A 194 -10.88 4.03 -7.75
C ILE A 194 -9.91 4.97 -7.05
N ILE A 195 -8.77 5.24 -7.67
CA ILE A 195 -7.70 6.06 -7.09
C ILE A 195 -7.99 7.53 -7.37
N CYS A 196 -8.04 8.33 -6.31
CA CYS A 196 -8.18 9.78 -6.37
C CYS A 196 -6.79 10.42 -6.47
N ASP A 197 -6.40 10.83 -7.69
CA ASP A 197 -5.12 11.47 -7.96
C ASP A 197 -5.29 12.59 -9.00
N PRO A 198 -5.05 13.87 -8.65
CA PRO A 198 -4.60 14.33 -7.32
C PRO A 198 -5.67 14.17 -6.23
N LEU A 199 -5.24 13.95 -4.98
CA LEU A 199 -6.14 13.84 -3.84
C LEU A 199 -6.69 15.22 -3.45
N THR A 200 -7.70 15.67 -4.18
CA THR A 200 -8.39 16.96 -3.95
C THR A 200 -9.89 16.73 -3.80
N PRO A 201 -10.61 17.62 -3.08
CA PRO A 201 -12.06 17.54 -2.97
C PRO A 201 -12.76 17.56 -4.33
N GLN A 202 -12.26 18.35 -5.27
CA GLN A 202 -12.80 18.48 -6.63
C GLN A 202 -12.70 17.14 -7.39
N GLU A 203 -11.52 16.53 -7.37
CA GLU A 203 -11.30 15.24 -8.04
C GLU A 203 -12.10 14.10 -7.39
N ALA A 204 -12.15 14.08 -6.06
CA ALA A 204 -12.95 13.11 -5.33
C ALA A 204 -14.45 13.23 -5.67
N CYS A 205 -14.98 14.46 -5.81
CA CYS A 205 -16.36 14.69 -6.26
C CYS A 205 -16.57 14.24 -7.71
N ARG A 206 -15.65 14.58 -8.63
CA ARG A 206 -15.71 14.16 -10.04
C ARG A 206 -15.77 12.64 -10.16
N LEU A 207 -14.90 11.94 -9.43
CA LEU A 207 -14.86 10.47 -9.44
C LEU A 207 -16.10 9.86 -8.78
N SER A 208 -16.60 10.49 -7.71
CA SER A 208 -17.83 10.05 -7.03
C SER A 208 -19.03 10.15 -7.95
N GLU A 209 -19.16 11.23 -8.70
CA GLU A 209 -20.22 11.39 -9.69
C GLU A 209 -20.08 10.35 -10.82
N LYS A 210 -18.89 10.24 -11.39
CA LYS A 210 -18.63 9.35 -12.53
C LYS A 210 -18.85 7.87 -12.22
N TYR A 211 -18.41 7.39 -11.04
CA TYR A 211 -18.39 5.96 -10.74
C TYR A 211 -19.47 5.50 -9.76
N PHE A 212 -20.12 6.41 -9.03
CA PHE A 212 -21.12 6.08 -8.02
C PHE A 212 -22.46 6.80 -8.23
N GLY A 213 -22.52 7.79 -9.12
CA GLY A 213 -23.73 8.57 -9.38
C GLY A 213 -24.15 9.50 -8.22
N VAL A 214 -23.20 9.88 -7.35
CA VAL A 214 -23.47 10.65 -6.10
C VAL A 214 -22.61 11.92 -6.10
N ALA A 215 -23.19 13.06 -6.44
CA ALA A 215 -22.42 14.26 -6.73
C ALA A 215 -22.27 15.30 -5.58
N LYS A 216 -23.26 15.50 -4.74
CA LYS A 216 -23.27 16.73 -3.89
C LYS A 216 -23.20 16.52 -2.38
N GLU A 217 -23.68 15.42 -1.86
CA GLU A 217 -23.63 15.17 -0.40
C GLU A 217 -22.25 14.75 0.10
N ILE A 218 -21.47 14.12 -0.76
CA ILE A 218 -20.11 13.66 -0.46
C ILE A 218 -19.12 14.83 -0.34
N TYR A 219 -19.32 15.95 -1.05
CA TYR A 219 -18.43 17.12 -0.97
C TYR A 219 -18.20 17.59 0.47
N LYS A 220 -19.27 17.74 1.25
CA LYS A 220 -19.18 18.18 2.65
C LYS A 220 -18.50 17.18 3.58
N ILE A 221 -18.61 15.88 3.26
CA ILE A 221 -17.98 14.80 4.04
C ILE A 221 -16.50 14.70 3.70
N ILE A 222 -16.16 14.75 2.41
CA ILE A 222 -14.78 14.68 1.93
C ILE A 222 -13.98 15.91 2.36
N GLU A 223 -14.54 17.12 2.24
CA GLU A 223 -13.89 18.34 2.68
C GLU A 223 -13.51 18.30 4.16
N LYS A 224 -14.40 17.79 5.02
CA LYS A 224 -14.11 17.57 6.44
C LYS A 224 -13.07 16.47 6.69
N SER A 225 -13.10 15.39 5.90
CA SER A 225 -12.19 14.25 6.07
C SER A 225 -10.77 14.54 5.55
N LEU A 226 -10.63 15.30 4.47
CA LEU A 226 -9.33 15.73 3.95
C LEU A 226 -8.64 16.73 4.87
N VAL A 227 -9.39 17.62 5.52
CA VAL A 227 -8.83 18.53 6.55
C VAL A 227 -8.24 17.75 7.73
N ILE A 228 -8.85 16.61 8.10
CA ILE A 228 -8.34 15.77 9.20
C ILE A 228 -7.08 14.99 8.77
N ALA A 229 -6.91 14.69 7.48
CA ALA A 229 -5.74 13.97 6.96
C ALA A 229 -4.49 14.87 6.79
N TYR A 230 -4.65 16.21 6.81
CA TYR A 230 -3.58 17.19 6.67
C TYR A 230 -3.17 17.88 8.01
N ILE A 231 -3.81 17.56 9.13
CA ILE A 231 -3.46 18.01 10.49
C ILE A 231 -2.80 16.84 11.24
#